data_348233abf407195d87f57ddea428fef3
#
_entry.id   348233abf407195d87f57ddea428fef3
#
_cell.length_a   1.000
_cell.length_b   1.000
_cell.length_c   1.000
_cell.angle_alpha   90.00
_cell.angle_beta   90.00
_cell.angle_gamma   90.00
#
_symmetry.space_group_name_H-M   'P 1'
#
loop_
_entity.id
_entity.type
_entity.pdbx_description
1 polymer ?
#
loop_
_entity_poly.entity_id
_entity_poly.type
_entity_poly.pdbx_seq_one_letter_code
_entity_poly.pdbx_strand_id
1 'polypeptide(L)'
;MIHGSLSDLTALLSLEALTDERFVAEPRSGSRWRVYGGQFLGQGLIAATHGADLPVRAFHGYFIRAGNATQPLFYQVERLSEDHRQVRVHQEDKLLFTMEVVLGEYGSAPGIPMPDVPGPDACIPREKGIQNLQTDTESTWAVVDSPFDNRFVENIWHDVPAPPQHHVWFRTRQSAAKHDISAMEGQHMRQAVLAYYADDTIMDNALFPHGWAGSWERLQTTSLDHAMWFHADVPVDTWLLHAQDSPTAGGGRGMTRGLIYRQSGELVATAAQEILMRVSTGR
;
A
#
# COMPACT_ATOMS: atom_id res chain seq x y z
N MET A 1 5.91 4.95 -3.77
CA MET A 1 6.65 3.98 -2.92
C MET A 1 8.03 4.53 -2.61
N ILE A 2 8.63 4.15 -1.48
CA ILE A 2 9.99 4.55 -1.11
C ILE A 2 11.02 3.79 -1.94
N HIS A 3 12.12 4.47 -2.32
CA HIS A 3 13.36 3.85 -2.75
C HIS A 3 14.19 3.56 -1.50
N GLY A 4 14.76 2.36 -1.39
CA GLY A 4 15.66 2.01 -0.31
C GLY A 4 15.37 0.65 0.35
N SER A 5 16.01 0.43 1.47
CA SER A 5 16.00 -0.81 2.24
C SER A 5 14.75 -0.96 3.11
N LEU A 6 14.61 -2.13 3.74
CA LEU A 6 13.62 -2.36 4.78
C LEU A 6 13.80 -1.39 5.96
N SER A 7 15.05 -1.07 6.33
CA SER A 7 15.38 -0.08 7.36
C SER A 7 14.84 1.30 7.01
N ASP A 8 14.93 1.69 5.74
CA ASP A 8 14.37 2.97 5.28
C ASP A 8 12.84 2.97 5.36
N LEU A 9 12.19 1.85 5.06
CA LEU A 9 10.75 1.72 5.19
C LEU A 9 10.29 1.79 6.65
N THR A 10 10.92 1.02 7.54
CA THR A 10 10.56 1.03 8.97
C THR A 10 10.80 2.39 9.61
N ALA A 11 11.89 3.07 9.24
CA ALA A 11 12.16 4.42 9.69
C ALA A 11 11.17 5.45 9.09
N LEU A 12 10.70 5.26 7.84
CA LEU A 12 9.63 6.08 7.27
C LEU A 12 8.32 5.92 8.04
N LEU A 13 7.97 4.69 8.41
CA LEU A 13 6.73 4.39 9.12
C LEU A 13 6.77 4.79 10.60
N SER A 14 7.95 4.93 11.20
CA SER A 14 8.10 5.39 12.57
C SER A 14 7.70 6.85 12.71
N LEU A 15 6.99 7.18 13.80
CA LEU A 15 6.51 8.52 14.12
C LEU A 15 7.16 9.02 15.41
N GLU A 16 7.45 10.31 15.48
CA GLU A 16 7.78 10.98 16.75
C GLU A 16 6.48 11.35 17.48
N ALA A 17 6.34 10.88 18.73
CA ALA A 17 5.20 11.21 19.57
C ALA A 17 5.40 12.60 20.18
N LEU A 18 4.49 13.52 19.91
CA LEU A 18 4.41 14.83 20.55
C LEU A 18 3.57 14.76 21.83
N THR A 19 2.53 13.93 21.80
CA THR A 19 1.68 13.56 22.95
C THR A 19 1.15 12.13 22.68
N ASP A 20 0.35 11.58 23.60
CA ASP A 20 -0.30 10.27 23.41
C ASP A 20 -1.26 10.22 22.19
N GLU A 21 -1.69 11.38 21.69
CA GLU A 21 -2.68 11.50 20.62
C GLU A 21 -2.16 12.30 19.41
N ARG A 22 -0.93 12.83 19.49
CA ARG A 22 -0.34 13.63 18.41
C ARG A 22 1.04 13.14 18.05
N PHE A 23 1.27 13.00 16.74
CA PHE A 23 2.53 12.50 16.21
C PHE A 23 2.96 13.35 15.02
N VAL A 24 4.25 13.34 14.74
CA VAL A 24 4.83 13.96 13.56
C VAL A 24 5.70 12.96 12.81
N ALA A 25 5.58 13.01 11.48
CA ALA A 25 6.49 12.34 10.54
C ALA A 25 7.28 13.42 9.82
N GLU A 26 8.59 13.42 10.02
CA GLU A 26 9.50 14.34 9.34
C GLU A 26 9.66 13.95 7.86
N PRO A 27 9.80 14.94 6.96
CA PRO A 27 10.05 14.68 5.55
C PRO A 27 11.41 14.00 5.37
N ARG A 28 11.47 13.02 4.46
CA ARG A 28 12.72 12.34 4.16
C ARG A 28 13.46 13.00 3.00
N SER A 29 14.79 13.03 3.10
CA SER A 29 15.67 13.44 2.02
C SER A 29 15.40 12.59 0.77
N GLY A 30 15.26 13.22 -0.39
CA GLY A 30 14.97 12.53 -1.65
C GLY A 30 13.51 12.22 -1.91
N SER A 31 12.61 12.59 -1.00
CA SER A 31 11.16 12.47 -1.23
C SER A 31 10.74 13.29 -2.45
N ARG A 32 9.84 12.71 -3.26
CA ARG A 32 9.27 13.36 -4.42
C ARG A 32 8.14 14.31 -3.99
N TRP A 33 7.58 15.03 -4.94
CA TRP A 33 6.64 16.15 -4.75
C TRP A 33 5.37 15.78 -3.97
N ARG A 34 4.93 14.51 -4.04
CA ARG A 34 3.70 14.05 -3.38
C ARG A 34 3.99 12.91 -2.42
N VAL A 35 3.31 12.94 -1.29
CA VAL A 35 3.29 11.83 -0.35
C VAL A 35 2.61 10.64 -1.03
N TYR A 36 3.22 9.46 -0.92
CA TYR A 36 2.65 8.19 -1.38
C TYR A 36 1.44 7.80 -0.52
N GLY A 37 0.36 7.28 -1.14
CA GLY A 37 -0.85 6.92 -0.39
C GLY A 37 -0.60 5.88 0.69
N GLY A 38 0.16 4.84 0.38
CA GLY A 38 0.55 3.83 1.37
C GLY A 38 1.30 4.38 2.59
N GLN A 39 1.99 5.54 2.46
CA GLN A 39 2.62 6.20 3.62
C GLN A 39 1.57 6.71 4.61
N PHE A 40 0.47 7.32 4.13
CA PHE A 40 -0.64 7.72 5.00
C PHE A 40 -1.26 6.52 5.71
N LEU A 41 -1.44 5.40 4.97
CA LEU A 41 -2.02 4.17 5.52
C LEU A 41 -1.13 3.59 6.61
N GLY A 42 0.15 3.34 6.32
CA GLY A 42 1.09 2.74 7.27
C GLY A 42 1.33 3.60 8.50
N GLN A 43 1.65 4.89 8.31
CA GLN A 43 1.87 5.84 9.41
C GLN A 43 0.59 6.07 10.23
N GLY A 44 -0.57 6.11 9.57
CA GLY A 44 -1.86 6.22 10.24
C GLY A 44 -2.14 5.03 11.15
N LEU A 45 -1.78 3.81 10.74
CA LEU A 45 -1.89 2.62 11.61
C LEU A 45 -0.93 2.70 12.79
N ILE A 46 0.33 3.12 12.60
CA ILE A 46 1.28 3.30 13.71
C ILE A 46 0.76 4.32 14.73
N ALA A 47 0.21 5.45 14.26
CA ALA A 47 -0.41 6.44 15.16
C ALA A 47 -1.61 5.86 15.92
N ALA A 48 -2.52 5.18 15.21
CA ALA A 48 -3.73 4.61 15.80
C ALA A 48 -3.46 3.51 16.83
N THR A 49 -2.39 2.75 16.65
CA THR A 49 -2.04 1.61 17.51
C THR A 49 -1.10 1.99 18.66
N HIS A 50 -0.75 3.29 18.81
CA HIS A 50 0.08 3.73 19.92
C HIS A 50 -0.57 3.41 21.27
N GLY A 51 0.15 2.63 22.10
CA GLY A 51 -0.33 2.16 23.40
C GLY A 51 -1.48 1.14 23.34
N ALA A 52 -1.69 0.49 22.19
CA ALA A 52 -2.67 -0.59 22.03
C ALA A 52 -1.99 -1.96 22.04
N ASP A 53 -2.66 -2.94 22.66
CA ASP A 53 -2.21 -4.34 22.66
C ASP A 53 -2.90 -5.17 21.56
N LEU A 54 -4.14 -4.82 21.20
CA LEU A 54 -4.92 -5.51 20.19
C LEU A 54 -4.43 -5.19 18.77
N PRO A 55 -4.43 -6.18 17.87
CA PRO A 55 -4.12 -5.95 16.46
C PRO A 55 -5.15 -5.05 15.77
N VAL A 56 -4.78 -4.46 14.65
CA VAL A 56 -5.74 -3.82 13.76
C VAL A 56 -6.63 -4.90 13.13
N ARG A 57 -7.94 -4.72 13.24
CA ARG A 57 -8.95 -5.58 12.60
C ARG A 57 -9.34 -5.06 11.22
N ALA A 58 -9.54 -3.75 11.11
CA ALA A 58 -9.88 -3.08 9.87
C ALA A 58 -9.53 -1.60 9.91
N PHE A 59 -9.38 -1.01 8.74
CA PHE A 59 -9.39 0.44 8.59
C PHE A 59 -10.08 0.87 7.29
N HIS A 60 -10.57 2.13 7.28
CA HIS A 60 -11.11 2.82 6.11
C HIS A 60 -10.54 4.23 6.08
N GLY A 61 -9.88 4.59 4.98
CA GLY A 61 -9.21 5.89 4.82
C GLY A 61 -9.65 6.63 3.57
N TYR A 62 -9.74 7.97 3.65
CA TYR A 62 -10.08 8.86 2.55
C TYR A 62 -8.96 9.85 2.28
N PHE A 63 -8.52 9.94 1.03
CA PHE A 63 -7.53 10.90 0.55
C PHE A 63 -8.22 12.20 0.15
N ILE A 64 -8.10 13.22 0.99
CA ILE A 64 -8.80 14.51 0.83
C ILE A 64 -8.00 15.45 -0.06
N ARG A 65 -6.68 15.48 0.12
CA ARG A 65 -5.74 16.31 -0.65
C ARG A 65 -4.38 15.63 -0.79
N ALA A 66 -3.68 15.96 -1.86
CA ALA A 66 -2.29 15.53 -2.02
C ALA A 66 -1.40 16.18 -0.96
N GLY A 67 -0.58 15.38 -0.28
CA GLY A 67 0.44 15.86 0.63
C GLY A 67 1.72 16.28 -0.09
N ASN A 68 2.42 17.28 0.43
CA ASN A 68 3.76 17.66 0.00
C ASN A 68 4.81 16.81 0.73
N ALA A 69 5.55 15.98 -0.02
CA ALA A 69 6.54 15.07 0.57
C ALA A 69 7.78 15.77 1.17
N THR A 70 7.91 17.09 1.00
CA THR A 70 9.04 17.89 1.55
C THR A 70 8.67 18.61 2.86
N GLN A 71 7.45 18.41 3.35
CA GLN A 71 6.95 19.02 4.58
C GLN A 71 6.55 17.95 5.60
N PRO A 72 6.64 18.21 6.91
CA PRO A 72 6.22 17.26 7.93
C PRO A 72 4.71 16.96 7.84
N LEU A 73 4.35 15.74 8.21
CA LEU A 73 2.97 15.31 8.36
C LEU A 73 2.61 15.23 9.85
N PHE A 74 1.51 15.85 10.23
CA PHE A 74 1.01 15.84 11.60
C PHE A 74 -0.19 14.91 11.70
N TYR A 75 -0.10 13.92 12.57
CA TYR A 75 -1.13 12.92 12.84
C TYR A 75 -1.82 13.27 14.15
N GLN A 76 -3.14 13.32 14.13
CA GLN A 76 -3.98 13.48 15.32
C GLN A 76 -4.88 12.25 15.44
N VAL A 77 -4.84 11.60 16.59
CA VAL A 77 -5.65 10.42 16.92
C VAL A 77 -6.74 10.83 17.90
N GLU A 78 -7.96 10.40 17.63
CA GLU A 78 -9.09 10.52 18.55
C GLU A 78 -9.58 9.10 18.91
N ARG A 79 -9.69 8.80 20.20
CA ARG A 79 -10.22 7.54 20.70
C ARG A 79 -11.74 7.63 20.78
N LEU A 80 -12.44 7.02 19.80
CA LEU A 80 -13.90 7.04 19.73
C LEU A 80 -14.53 6.04 20.71
N SER A 81 -13.86 4.89 20.92
CA SER A 81 -14.21 3.87 21.91
C SER A 81 -12.94 3.12 22.36
N GLU A 82 -13.10 2.04 23.14
CA GLU A 82 -11.99 1.18 23.57
C GLU A 82 -11.20 0.61 22.37
N ASP A 83 -11.90 0.22 21.31
CA ASP A 83 -11.39 -0.47 20.13
C ASP A 83 -11.45 0.35 18.85
N HIS A 84 -12.00 1.59 18.87
CA HIS A 84 -12.18 2.42 17.68
C HIS A 84 -11.38 3.71 17.77
N ARG A 85 -10.61 4.01 16.73
CA ARG A 85 -9.76 5.20 16.60
C ARG A 85 -10.06 5.94 15.31
N GLN A 86 -10.05 7.27 15.39
CA GLN A 86 -10.02 8.14 14.20
C GLN A 86 -8.65 8.79 14.09
N VAL A 87 -8.07 8.79 12.89
CA VAL A 87 -6.81 9.45 12.57
C VAL A 87 -7.07 10.56 11.56
N ARG A 88 -6.54 11.76 11.80
CA ARG A 88 -6.55 12.88 10.88
C ARG A 88 -5.12 13.31 10.59
N VAL A 89 -4.79 13.53 9.32
CA VAL A 89 -3.45 13.92 8.90
C VAL A 89 -3.49 15.30 8.27
N HIS A 90 -2.63 16.18 8.77
CA HIS A 90 -2.58 17.57 8.35
C HIS A 90 -1.18 17.97 7.91
N GLN A 91 -1.12 18.96 7.02
CA GLN A 91 0.05 19.81 6.78
C GLN A 91 -0.41 21.26 6.88
N GLU A 92 0.26 22.06 7.71
CA GLU A 92 -0.25 23.38 8.06
C GLU A 92 -1.72 23.28 8.56
N ASP A 93 -2.62 24.09 8.03
CA ASP A 93 -4.06 24.07 8.36
C ASP A 93 -4.89 23.15 7.44
N LYS A 94 -4.25 22.37 6.56
CA LYS A 94 -4.95 21.57 5.55
C LYS A 94 -5.07 20.12 5.99
N LEU A 95 -6.31 19.64 6.08
CA LEU A 95 -6.59 18.21 6.22
C LEU A 95 -6.26 17.51 4.90
N LEU A 96 -5.35 16.52 4.95
CA LEU A 96 -4.90 15.75 3.78
C LEU A 96 -5.56 14.38 3.71
N PHE A 97 -5.71 13.71 4.85
CA PHE A 97 -6.17 12.34 4.95
C PHE A 97 -6.94 12.14 6.25
N THR A 98 -7.94 11.28 6.24
CA THR A 98 -8.65 10.81 7.44
C THR A 98 -8.84 9.31 7.36
N MET A 99 -8.76 8.64 8.51
CA MET A 99 -8.90 7.18 8.58
C MET A 99 -9.57 6.78 9.89
N GLU A 100 -10.46 5.82 9.82
CA GLU A 100 -10.99 5.12 10.99
C GLU A 100 -10.36 3.73 11.09
N VAL A 101 -9.98 3.35 12.30
CA VAL A 101 -9.28 2.10 12.61
C VAL A 101 -10.03 1.36 13.71
N VAL A 102 -10.30 0.09 13.47
CA VAL A 102 -10.90 -0.83 14.46
C VAL A 102 -9.84 -1.83 14.91
N LEU A 103 -9.65 -1.94 16.21
CA LEU A 103 -8.78 -2.92 16.87
C LEU A 103 -9.60 -4.14 17.27
N GLY A 104 -8.99 -5.32 17.30
CA GLY A 104 -9.68 -6.54 17.75
C GLY A 104 -8.98 -7.82 17.31
N GLU A 105 -9.29 -8.90 17.99
CA GLU A 105 -8.75 -10.22 17.66
C GLU A 105 -9.25 -10.72 16.31
N TYR A 106 -8.46 -11.57 15.66
CA TYR A 106 -8.85 -12.24 14.42
C TYR A 106 -9.83 -13.38 14.72
N GLY A 107 -10.86 -13.49 13.89
CA GLY A 107 -11.74 -14.67 13.90
C GLY A 107 -11.15 -15.81 13.06
N SER A 108 -11.44 -17.05 13.42
CA SER A 108 -11.14 -18.20 12.58
C SER A 108 -12.36 -18.49 11.68
N ALA A 109 -12.18 -18.33 10.38
CA ALA A 109 -13.22 -18.69 9.41
C ALA A 109 -12.59 -19.19 8.10
N PRO A 110 -13.26 -20.13 7.37
CA PRO A 110 -12.82 -20.49 6.02
C PRO A 110 -12.88 -19.26 5.11
N GLY A 111 -11.75 -18.95 4.46
CA GLY A 111 -11.69 -17.90 3.44
C GLY A 111 -11.99 -18.43 2.03
N ILE A 112 -12.03 -17.52 1.07
CA ILE A 112 -12.03 -17.89 -0.35
C ILE A 112 -10.69 -18.56 -0.66
N PRO A 113 -10.67 -19.71 -1.37
CA PRO A 113 -9.43 -20.38 -1.75
C PRO A 113 -8.49 -19.45 -2.55
N MET A 114 -7.19 -19.56 -2.28
CA MET A 114 -6.17 -18.87 -3.07
C MET A 114 -6.26 -19.31 -4.54
N PRO A 115 -6.14 -18.38 -5.50
CA PRO A 115 -6.07 -18.73 -6.91
C PRO A 115 -4.92 -19.71 -7.20
N ASP A 116 -5.13 -20.64 -8.13
CA ASP A 116 -4.08 -21.53 -8.62
C ASP A 116 -3.17 -20.76 -9.59
N VAL A 117 -2.04 -20.30 -9.10
CA VAL A 117 -1.05 -19.51 -9.83
C VAL A 117 0.36 -20.08 -9.64
N PRO A 118 1.27 -19.88 -10.59
CA PRO A 118 2.68 -20.27 -10.43
C PRO A 118 3.29 -19.68 -9.15
N GLY A 119 4.17 -20.45 -8.51
CA GLY A 119 4.93 -19.97 -7.36
C GLY A 119 5.91 -18.83 -7.74
N PRO A 120 6.43 -18.08 -6.75
CA PRO A 120 7.19 -16.85 -6.98
C PRO A 120 8.46 -17.05 -7.84
N ASP A 121 9.09 -18.22 -7.78
CA ASP A 121 10.31 -18.51 -8.55
C ASP A 121 10.06 -18.66 -10.05
N ALA A 122 8.82 -18.96 -10.45
CA ALA A 122 8.41 -19.08 -11.86
C ALA A 122 7.84 -17.76 -12.42
N CYS A 123 7.74 -16.71 -11.61
CA CYS A 123 7.11 -15.44 -11.97
C CYS A 123 8.14 -14.39 -12.40
N ILE A 124 7.67 -13.28 -12.99
CA ILE A 124 8.50 -12.22 -13.56
C ILE A 124 8.96 -11.27 -12.45
N PRO A 125 10.27 -11.14 -12.18
CA PRO A 125 10.76 -10.12 -11.25
C PRO A 125 10.42 -8.70 -11.75
N ARG A 126 10.07 -7.79 -10.85
CA ARG A 126 9.75 -6.39 -11.16
C ARG A 126 10.86 -5.74 -12.01
N GLU A 127 12.10 -5.95 -11.65
CA GLU A 127 13.26 -5.37 -12.33
C GLU A 127 13.34 -5.80 -13.79
N LYS A 128 13.00 -7.07 -14.09
CA LYS A 128 12.96 -7.56 -15.48
C LYS A 128 11.77 -7.00 -16.27
N GLY A 129 10.62 -6.86 -15.60
CA GLY A 129 9.45 -6.27 -16.26
C GLY A 129 9.68 -4.82 -16.65
N ILE A 130 10.24 -4.01 -15.76
CA ILE A 130 10.56 -2.60 -16.00
C ILE A 130 11.58 -2.45 -17.14
N GLN A 131 12.60 -3.31 -17.22
CA GLN A 131 13.59 -3.27 -18.31
C GLN A 131 12.97 -3.47 -19.69
N ASN A 132 11.81 -4.11 -19.77
CA ASN A 132 11.08 -4.31 -21.02
C ASN A 132 10.24 -3.08 -21.43
N LEU A 133 10.01 -2.12 -20.52
CA LEU A 133 9.40 -0.85 -20.86
C LEU A 133 10.40 -0.03 -21.68
N GLN A 134 10.07 0.28 -22.93
CA GLN A 134 10.86 1.20 -23.78
C GLN A 134 10.67 2.68 -23.39
N THR A 135 10.21 2.95 -22.18
CA THR A 135 9.95 4.29 -21.68
C THR A 135 11.12 4.80 -20.89
N ASP A 136 11.32 6.12 -20.95
CA ASP A 136 12.35 6.86 -20.21
C ASP A 136 12.27 6.47 -18.71
N THR A 137 13.35 5.91 -18.17
CA THR A 137 13.45 5.38 -16.80
C THR A 137 13.30 6.46 -15.71
N GLU A 138 13.13 7.70 -16.07
CA GLU A 138 12.73 8.79 -15.16
C GLU A 138 11.25 8.71 -14.75
N SER A 139 10.46 7.81 -15.36
CA SER A 139 9.11 7.53 -14.92
C SER A 139 9.12 7.10 -13.45
N THR A 140 8.38 7.85 -12.66
CA THR A 140 8.37 7.82 -11.18
C THR A 140 7.95 6.48 -10.56
N TRP A 141 7.49 5.54 -11.35
CA TRP A 141 6.94 4.24 -10.94
C TRP A 141 7.91 3.08 -11.10
N ALA A 142 8.99 3.26 -11.84
CA ALA A 142 10.06 2.28 -11.98
C ALA A 142 10.97 2.27 -10.74
N VAL A 143 10.40 1.93 -9.57
CA VAL A 143 11.20 1.77 -8.35
C VAL A 143 12.02 0.49 -8.47
N VAL A 144 13.26 0.63 -8.90
CA VAL A 144 14.22 -0.49 -9.03
C VAL A 144 14.75 -0.90 -7.65
N ASP A 145 14.98 0.08 -6.77
CA ASP A 145 15.43 -0.14 -5.40
C ASP A 145 14.24 -0.03 -4.44
N SER A 146 13.50 -1.14 -4.28
CA SER A 146 12.32 -1.26 -3.43
C SER A 146 12.63 -2.10 -2.19
N PRO A 147 12.07 -1.78 -1.01
CA PRO A 147 12.16 -2.64 0.16
C PRO A 147 11.42 -3.98 0.00
N PHE A 148 10.71 -4.15 -1.12
CA PHE A 148 9.98 -5.38 -1.43
C PHE A 148 10.58 -6.13 -2.61
N ASP A 149 10.57 -7.46 -2.52
CA ASP A 149 10.80 -8.37 -3.63
C ASP A 149 9.44 -8.70 -4.26
N ASN A 150 9.25 -8.35 -5.53
CA ASN A 150 7.99 -8.54 -6.25
C ASN A 150 8.18 -9.51 -7.42
N ARG A 151 7.22 -10.43 -7.60
CA ARG A 151 7.17 -11.41 -8.68
C ARG A 151 5.77 -11.39 -9.31
N PHE A 152 5.68 -10.97 -10.55
CA PHE A 152 4.42 -10.83 -11.28
C PHE A 152 4.09 -12.11 -12.03
N VAL A 153 2.88 -12.62 -11.86
CA VAL A 153 2.38 -13.78 -12.58
C VAL A 153 2.13 -13.41 -14.04
N GLU A 154 1.41 -12.31 -14.25
CA GLU A 154 1.13 -11.77 -15.57
C GLU A 154 2.16 -10.69 -15.96
N ASN A 155 2.42 -10.57 -17.26
CA ASN A 155 3.15 -9.43 -17.77
C ASN A 155 2.21 -8.21 -17.85
N ILE A 156 2.41 -7.24 -16.97
CA ILE A 156 1.59 -6.02 -16.90
C ILE A 156 2.23 -4.81 -17.60
N TRP A 157 3.45 -4.94 -18.09
CA TRP A 157 4.22 -3.86 -18.73
C TRP A 157 3.92 -3.76 -20.22
N HIS A 158 2.70 -3.34 -20.56
CA HIS A 158 2.27 -3.11 -21.95
C HIS A 158 1.09 -2.14 -22.03
N ASP A 159 0.89 -1.53 -23.19
CA ASP A 159 -0.17 -0.55 -23.48
C ASP A 159 -1.33 -1.16 -24.30
N VAL A 160 -1.54 -2.46 -24.22
CA VAL A 160 -2.68 -3.11 -24.87
C VAL A 160 -3.75 -3.45 -23.83
N PRO A 161 -5.05 -3.38 -24.19
CA PRO A 161 -6.12 -3.81 -23.29
C PRO A 161 -5.92 -5.25 -22.81
N ALA A 162 -6.12 -5.45 -21.51
CA ALA A 162 -5.97 -6.73 -20.83
C ALA A 162 -7.10 -6.95 -19.81
N PRO A 163 -7.33 -8.18 -19.35
CA PRO A 163 -8.26 -8.44 -18.26
C PRO A 163 -7.96 -7.57 -17.02
N PRO A 164 -8.98 -7.10 -16.31
CA PRO A 164 -8.82 -6.24 -15.13
C PRO A 164 -8.39 -7.03 -13.89
N GLN A 165 -7.34 -7.81 -14.01
CA GLN A 165 -6.82 -8.63 -12.91
C GLN A 165 -5.35 -8.91 -13.10
N HIS A 166 -4.62 -8.98 -11.99
CA HIS A 166 -3.28 -9.56 -11.97
C HIS A 166 -2.93 -10.10 -10.58
N HIS A 167 -1.86 -10.90 -10.54
CA HIS A 167 -1.38 -11.53 -9.33
C HIS A 167 0.08 -11.18 -9.12
N VAL A 168 0.43 -10.76 -7.91
CA VAL A 168 1.81 -10.45 -7.56
C VAL A 168 2.19 -11.11 -6.24
N TRP A 169 3.23 -11.94 -6.29
CA TRP A 169 3.93 -12.41 -5.11
C TRP A 169 4.84 -11.30 -4.59
N PHE A 170 4.79 -11.05 -3.30
CA PHE A 170 5.65 -10.06 -2.66
C PHE A 170 6.09 -10.52 -1.27
N ARG A 171 7.20 -9.97 -0.84
CA ARG A 171 7.70 -10.03 0.53
C ARG A 171 8.63 -8.86 0.78
N THR A 172 8.90 -8.52 2.03
CA THR A 172 9.99 -7.61 2.34
C THR A 172 11.33 -8.24 1.97
N ARG A 173 12.25 -7.43 1.42
CA ARG A 173 13.63 -7.90 1.17
C ARG A 173 14.30 -8.18 2.52
N GLN A 174 14.84 -9.37 2.67
CA GLN A 174 15.58 -9.73 3.88
C GLN A 174 16.82 -8.83 4.00
N SER A 175 16.94 -8.20 5.15
CA SER A 175 18.15 -7.48 5.53
C SER A 175 19.01 -8.37 6.43
N ALA A 176 20.33 -8.35 6.22
CA ALA A 176 21.28 -9.00 7.11
C ALA A 176 21.43 -8.25 8.45
N ALA A 177 20.88 -7.06 8.57
CA ALA A 177 21.00 -6.23 9.77
C ALA A 177 20.00 -6.70 10.84
N LYS A 178 20.53 -7.08 12.01
CA LYS A 178 19.69 -7.50 13.17
C LYS A 178 18.65 -6.44 13.58
N HIS A 179 18.95 -5.16 13.34
CA HIS A 179 18.05 -4.05 13.66
C HIS A 179 16.75 -4.10 12.83
N ASP A 180 16.83 -4.50 11.57
CA ASP A 180 15.65 -4.59 10.69
C ASP A 180 14.72 -5.72 11.13
N ILE A 181 15.28 -6.82 11.64
CA ILE A 181 14.51 -7.96 12.17
C ILE A 181 13.74 -7.51 13.42
N SER A 182 14.39 -6.84 14.36
CA SER A 182 13.74 -6.39 15.60
C SER A 182 12.65 -5.35 15.35
N ALA A 183 12.83 -4.45 14.37
CA ALA A 183 11.80 -3.48 13.98
C ALA A 183 10.53 -4.13 13.41
N MET A 184 10.63 -5.34 12.86
CA MET A 184 9.51 -6.11 12.30
C MET A 184 8.88 -7.10 13.28
N GLU A 185 9.38 -7.22 14.52
CA GLU A 185 8.83 -8.15 15.53
C GLU A 185 7.43 -7.75 16.00
N GLY A 186 7.09 -6.45 15.98
CA GLY A 186 5.77 -5.96 16.38
C GLY A 186 4.70 -6.20 15.32
N GLN A 187 3.55 -6.79 15.70
CA GLN A 187 2.43 -7.02 14.79
C GLN A 187 1.91 -5.73 14.15
N HIS A 188 1.85 -4.61 14.88
CA HIS A 188 1.40 -3.32 14.35
C HIS A 188 2.32 -2.80 13.23
N MET A 189 3.65 -3.00 13.37
CA MET A 189 4.57 -2.64 12.30
C MET A 189 4.38 -3.53 11.07
N ARG A 190 4.18 -4.84 11.23
CA ARG A 190 3.89 -5.74 10.10
C ARG A 190 2.59 -5.37 9.39
N GLN A 191 1.54 -5.00 10.15
CA GLN A 191 0.27 -4.51 9.59
C GLN A 191 0.46 -3.17 8.86
N ALA A 192 1.24 -2.25 9.41
CA ALA A 192 1.57 -0.97 8.78
C ALA A 192 2.38 -1.15 7.48
N VAL A 193 3.34 -2.07 7.46
CA VAL A 193 4.11 -2.43 6.27
C VAL A 193 3.19 -3.05 5.21
N LEU A 194 2.26 -3.92 5.59
CA LEU A 194 1.29 -4.49 4.65
C LEU A 194 0.35 -3.41 4.10
N ALA A 195 -0.18 -2.53 4.94
CA ALA A 195 -1.02 -1.41 4.51
C ALA A 195 -0.27 -0.46 3.56
N TYR A 196 1.00 -0.17 3.86
CA TYR A 196 1.87 0.59 2.96
C TYR A 196 2.02 -0.07 1.59
N TYR A 197 2.22 -1.39 1.57
CA TYR A 197 2.38 -2.16 0.34
C TYR A 197 1.07 -2.29 -0.45
N ALA A 198 -0.07 -2.45 0.22
CA ALA A 198 -1.37 -2.72 -0.41
C ALA A 198 -1.81 -1.64 -1.41
N ASP A 199 -1.29 -0.41 -1.30
CA ASP A 199 -1.52 0.69 -2.23
C ASP A 199 -0.60 0.61 -3.48
N ASP A 200 0.38 -0.31 -3.52
CA ASP A 200 1.21 -0.55 -4.71
C ASP A 200 0.47 -1.46 -5.69
N THR A 201 0.49 -1.14 -6.95
CA THR A 201 -0.08 -1.92 -8.07
C THR A 201 -1.60 -2.12 -8.10
N ILE A 202 -2.33 -1.96 -6.99
CA ILE A 202 -3.77 -2.27 -6.93
C ILE A 202 -4.59 -1.42 -7.93
N MET A 203 -4.22 -0.17 -8.16
CA MET A 203 -4.93 0.71 -9.10
C MET A 203 -4.76 0.30 -10.57
N ASP A 204 -3.67 -0.41 -10.92
CA ASP A 204 -3.34 -0.80 -12.29
C ASP A 204 -4.44 -1.66 -12.91
N ASN A 205 -5.15 -2.44 -12.10
CA ASN A 205 -6.24 -3.31 -12.53
C ASN A 205 -7.37 -2.56 -13.22
N ALA A 206 -7.66 -1.33 -12.80
CA ALA A 206 -8.66 -0.49 -13.44
C ALA A 206 -8.15 0.13 -14.76
N LEU A 207 -6.83 0.16 -14.98
CA LEU A 207 -6.21 0.72 -16.19
C LEU A 207 -6.06 -0.32 -17.31
N PHE A 208 -5.93 -1.61 -16.98
CA PHE A 208 -5.72 -2.68 -17.95
C PHE A 208 -6.78 -2.77 -19.04
N PRO A 209 -8.11 -2.70 -18.77
CA PRO A 209 -9.12 -2.79 -19.83
C PRO A 209 -9.03 -1.67 -20.87
N HIS A 210 -8.41 -0.56 -20.50
CA HIS A 210 -8.23 0.60 -21.37
C HIS A 210 -6.88 0.61 -22.11
N GLY A 211 -5.97 -0.31 -21.79
CA GLY A 211 -4.60 -0.28 -22.31
C GLY A 211 -3.81 0.92 -21.79
N TRP A 212 -4.05 1.35 -20.56
CA TRP A 212 -3.44 2.56 -19.99
C TRP A 212 -2.33 2.29 -18.98
N ALA A 213 -2.01 1.06 -18.71
CA ALA A 213 -1.04 0.67 -17.67
C ALA A 213 0.39 1.21 -17.89
N GLY A 214 0.77 1.45 -19.17
CA GLY A 214 2.07 2.08 -19.51
C GLY A 214 2.00 3.57 -19.82
N SER A 215 0.80 4.18 -19.81
CA SER A 215 0.56 5.55 -20.31
C SER A 215 0.41 6.60 -19.22
N TRP A 216 1.16 6.49 -18.12
CA TRP A 216 1.05 7.34 -16.92
C TRP A 216 1.16 8.84 -17.20
N GLU A 217 1.93 9.26 -18.21
CA GLU A 217 2.08 10.67 -18.59
C GLU A 217 0.78 11.31 -19.08
N ARG A 218 -0.11 10.49 -19.62
CA ARG A 218 -1.39 10.93 -20.18
C ARG A 218 -2.54 10.80 -19.18
N LEU A 219 -2.26 10.29 -17.99
CA LEU A 219 -3.28 9.98 -17.01
C LEU A 219 -3.14 10.86 -15.77
N GLN A 220 -4.27 11.37 -15.32
CA GLN A 220 -4.42 11.87 -13.96
C GLN A 220 -5.06 10.75 -13.14
N THR A 221 -4.22 10.05 -12.37
CA THR A 221 -4.66 8.99 -11.46
C THR A 221 -4.32 9.36 -10.02
N THR A 222 -5.19 8.98 -9.10
CA THR A 222 -4.95 9.08 -7.66
C THR A 222 -5.93 8.19 -6.91
N SER A 223 -5.50 7.62 -5.79
CA SER A 223 -6.38 6.97 -4.83
C SER A 223 -7.35 7.98 -4.23
N LEU A 224 -8.61 7.60 -4.08
CA LEU A 224 -9.67 8.41 -3.45
C LEU A 224 -9.96 7.93 -2.03
N ASP A 225 -9.98 6.62 -1.84
CA ASP A 225 -10.07 5.95 -0.56
C ASP A 225 -9.18 4.70 -0.54
N HIS A 226 -9.06 4.07 0.60
CA HIS A 226 -8.50 2.73 0.75
C HIS A 226 -9.07 2.10 2.02
N ALA A 227 -9.58 0.89 1.90
CA ALA A 227 -10.07 0.10 3.01
C ALA A 227 -9.32 -1.23 3.09
N MET A 228 -9.07 -1.72 4.30
CA MET A 228 -8.42 -3.01 4.49
C MET A 228 -8.96 -3.72 5.74
N TRP A 229 -9.09 -5.04 5.63
CA TRP A 229 -9.49 -5.95 6.71
C TRP A 229 -8.41 -7.00 6.90
N PHE A 230 -7.94 -7.15 8.12
CA PHE A 230 -6.99 -8.18 8.51
C PHE A 230 -7.73 -9.39 9.06
N HIS A 231 -7.35 -10.58 8.62
CA HIS A 231 -8.01 -11.84 8.97
C HIS A 231 -7.12 -12.75 9.80
N ALA A 232 -5.80 -12.57 9.70
CA ALA A 232 -4.79 -13.33 10.42
C ALA A 232 -3.53 -12.48 10.62
N ASP A 233 -2.56 -13.01 11.37
CA ASP A 233 -1.23 -12.40 11.49
C ASP A 233 -0.52 -12.31 10.13
N VAL A 234 0.24 -11.23 9.93
CA VAL A 234 0.81 -10.85 8.64
C VAL A 234 2.32 -11.10 8.61
N PRO A 235 2.79 -12.21 8.00
CA PRO A 235 4.22 -12.50 7.88
C PRO A 235 4.80 -11.84 6.63
N VAL A 236 5.03 -10.52 6.65
CA VAL A 236 5.53 -9.73 5.49
C VAL A 236 6.93 -10.10 5.02
N ASP A 237 7.68 -10.84 5.82
CA ASP A 237 9.02 -11.37 5.52
C ASP A 237 9.02 -12.70 4.74
N THR A 238 7.85 -13.30 4.58
CA THR A 238 7.62 -14.49 3.75
C THR A 238 6.79 -14.14 2.51
N TRP A 239 6.76 -15.03 1.52
CA TRP A 239 5.97 -14.79 0.31
C TRP A 239 4.48 -14.69 0.62
N LEU A 240 3.88 -13.59 0.19
CA LEU A 240 2.45 -13.34 0.17
C LEU A 240 2.00 -13.13 -1.28
N LEU A 241 0.84 -13.68 -1.64
CA LEU A 241 0.20 -13.45 -2.92
C LEU A 241 -0.84 -12.33 -2.77
N HIS A 242 -0.70 -11.25 -3.53
CA HIS A 242 -1.74 -10.24 -3.69
C HIS A 242 -2.49 -10.52 -5.00
N ALA A 243 -3.64 -11.17 -4.89
CA ALA A 243 -4.56 -11.42 -6.00
C ALA A 243 -5.49 -10.23 -6.16
N GLN A 244 -5.40 -9.51 -7.27
CA GLN A 244 -6.03 -8.22 -7.49
C GLN A 244 -6.97 -8.26 -8.69
N ASP A 245 -8.09 -7.52 -8.60
CA ASP A 245 -8.99 -7.31 -9.72
C ASP A 245 -9.64 -5.92 -9.69
N SER A 246 -10.32 -5.56 -10.77
CA SER A 246 -11.17 -4.37 -10.85
C SER A 246 -12.56 -4.74 -11.38
N PRO A 247 -13.59 -4.74 -10.51
CA PRO A 247 -14.96 -5.03 -10.94
C PRO A 247 -15.53 -3.98 -11.88
N THR A 248 -15.04 -2.74 -11.84
CA THR A 248 -15.53 -1.64 -12.68
C THR A 248 -14.48 -0.56 -12.88
N ALA A 249 -14.41 -0.06 -14.13
CA ALA A 249 -13.53 1.05 -14.52
C ALA A 249 -14.20 1.87 -15.61
N GLY A 250 -14.71 3.06 -15.26
CA GLY A 250 -15.42 3.94 -16.21
C GLY A 250 -15.89 5.23 -15.55
N GLY A 251 -16.34 6.18 -16.36
CA GLY A 251 -16.83 7.46 -15.85
C GLY A 251 -15.79 8.32 -15.12
N GLY A 252 -14.51 8.08 -15.39
CA GLY A 252 -13.40 8.76 -14.72
C GLY A 252 -13.03 8.17 -13.36
N ARG A 253 -13.54 6.99 -13.01
CA ARG A 253 -13.27 6.27 -11.76
C ARG A 253 -13.06 4.79 -12.01
N GLY A 254 -12.31 4.13 -11.14
CA GLY A 254 -12.15 2.69 -11.07
C GLY A 254 -12.29 2.22 -9.64
N MET A 255 -12.91 1.06 -9.44
CA MET A 255 -12.91 0.35 -8.17
C MET A 255 -12.00 -0.86 -8.30
N THR A 256 -11.11 -1.04 -7.33
CA THR A 256 -10.18 -2.16 -7.30
C THR A 256 -10.25 -2.87 -5.97
N ARG A 257 -9.92 -4.14 -5.95
CA ARG A 257 -9.84 -4.93 -4.73
C ARG A 257 -8.71 -5.94 -4.80
N GLY A 258 -8.25 -6.40 -3.63
CA GLY A 258 -7.19 -7.39 -3.51
C GLY A 258 -7.43 -8.33 -2.37
N LEU A 259 -7.10 -9.60 -2.57
CA LEU A 259 -7.06 -10.64 -1.56
C LEU A 259 -5.60 -11.03 -1.34
N ILE A 260 -5.16 -11.01 -0.08
CA ILE A 260 -3.75 -11.26 0.25
C ILE A 260 -3.66 -12.59 1.00
N TYR A 261 -2.89 -13.51 0.42
CA TYR A 261 -2.76 -14.89 0.91
C TYR A 261 -1.32 -15.19 1.33
N ARG A 262 -1.17 -16.03 2.35
CA ARG A 262 0.08 -16.77 2.57
C ARG A 262 0.31 -17.79 1.44
N GLN A 263 1.54 -18.19 1.23
CA GLN A 263 1.87 -19.27 0.27
C GLN A 263 1.18 -20.61 0.61
N SER A 264 0.75 -20.79 1.86
CA SER A 264 -0.07 -21.93 2.30
C SER A 264 -1.52 -21.90 1.83
N GLY A 265 -1.98 -20.79 1.22
CA GLY A 265 -3.36 -20.57 0.80
C GLY A 265 -4.26 -19.90 1.86
N GLU A 266 -3.74 -19.57 3.04
CA GLU A 266 -4.49 -18.84 4.05
C GLU A 266 -4.68 -17.37 3.67
N LEU A 267 -5.93 -16.88 3.69
CA LEU A 267 -6.26 -15.47 3.48
C LEU A 267 -5.89 -14.66 4.72
N VAL A 268 -4.96 -13.72 4.60
CA VAL A 268 -4.50 -12.87 5.71
C VAL A 268 -5.08 -11.47 5.72
N ALA A 269 -5.43 -10.94 4.54
CA ALA A 269 -6.06 -9.62 4.45
C ALA A 269 -6.86 -9.45 3.16
N THR A 270 -7.78 -8.49 3.18
CA THR A 270 -8.55 -8.02 2.01
C THR A 270 -8.40 -6.52 1.92
N ALA A 271 -8.19 -5.99 0.71
CA ALA A 271 -8.12 -4.56 0.43
C ALA A 271 -9.16 -4.16 -0.63
N ALA A 272 -9.61 -2.92 -0.59
CA ALA A 272 -10.47 -2.31 -1.59
C ALA A 272 -10.16 -0.82 -1.72
N GLN A 273 -10.25 -0.28 -2.96
CA GLN A 273 -9.85 1.09 -3.25
C GLN A 273 -10.66 1.66 -4.41
N GLU A 274 -11.19 2.87 -4.27
CA GLU A 274 -11.65 3.67 -5.41
C GLU A 274 -10.52 4.59 -5.89
N ILE A 275 -10.38 4.71 -7.21
CA ILE A 275 -9.39 5.59 -7.84
C ILE A 275 -10.06 6.61 -8.77
N LEU A 276 -9.46 7.79 -8.86
CA LEU A 276 -9.66 8.69 -9.99
C LEU A 276 -8.82 8.21 -11.16
N MET A 277 -9.41 8.17 -12.36
CA MET A 277 -8.71 7.86 -13.60
C MET A 277 -9.25 8.73 -14.74
N ARG A 278 -8.47 9.70 -15.19
CA ARG A 278 -8.86 10.64 -16.24
C ARG A 278 -7.74 10.78 -17.25
N VAL A 279 -8.08 10.78 -18.53
CA VAL A 279 -7.12 11.15 -19.57
C VAL A 279 -6.84 12.66 -19.44
N SER A 280 -5.57 13.01 -19.30
CA SER A 280 -5.14 14.40 -19.31
C SER A 280 -5.37 14.96 -20.71
N THR A 281 -6.36 15.82 -20.85
CA THR A 281 -6.50 16.65 -22.06
C THR A 281 -5.43 17.72 -21.94
N GLY A 282 -4.26 17.50 -22.56
CA GLY A 282 -3.13 18.43 -22.51
C GLY A 282 -3.59 19.88 -22.74
N ARG A 283 -3.35 20.71 -21.74
CA ARG A 283 -3.37 22.18 -21.88
C ARG A 283 -1.94 22.67 -21.94
#